data_1ce25f8ddb53729577c9116fe827fd77
#
_entry.id   1ce25f8ddb53729577c9116fe827fd77
#
_cell.length_a   1.000
_cell.length_b   1.000
_cell.length_c   1.000
_cell.angle_alpha   90.00
_cell.angle_beta   90.00
_cell.angle_gamma   90.00
#
_symmetry.space_group_name_H-M   'P 1'
#
loop_
_entity.id
_entity.type
_entity.pdbx_description
1 polymer ?
#
loop_
_entity_poly.entity_id
_entity_poly.type
_entity_poly.pdbx_seq_one_letter_code
_entity_poly.pdbx_strand_id
1 'polypeptide(L)'
;MLSDMTIDLSFDAAVERDSSDVLARHRAKFSLPEDVIYLDGNSLGVLPVAVGERISRAVDAEWGQGLIRSWNSAGWTDLPATIGAKIARLVGADPDCLIVADSTSINLFKVISAALSLRADRTKIVTEAANFPTDNYIAEGVIKQCGDRHQLVHVASPADIPAALDDDVAILMLTHVNFRDGRMHDMAALTEAAHDCGALVIWDLAHSAGAMPVDLAGCDVDFAVGCGYKYLNGGPGAPAFLYAAKRHLGGHRQPLTGWFAHKNPFAFTPQYEAATDINQFLCGTPPVLSLVALDCALDVWSDVDLAALRAKSEALTDYFIALVEGRCNEHGLTLVSPRDAKARGSQVSFSHPDAGYAIVSALIAEGVIGDFRAPDILRFGFTPLYVSFADVWNAVDRLAGILVDRRWDNPEFHTRKKVT
;
A
#
# COMPACT_ATOMS: atom_id res chain seq x y z
N MET A 1 -12.67 26.30 -20.18
CA MET A 1 -13.66 25.54 -20.97
C MET A 1 -12.96 24.27 -21.42
N LEU A 2 -12.95 23.23 -20.53
CA LEU A 2 -12.62 21.86 -20.93
C LEU A 2 -13.92 21.29 -21.48
N SER A 3 -13.93 20.93 -22.77
CA SER A 3 -15.07 20.32 -23.43
C SER A 3 -15.48 19.07 -22.66
N ASP A 4 -16.78 18.95 -22.35
CA ASP A 4 -17.46 17.69 -21.98
C ASP A 4 -17.25 16.67 -23.13
N MET A 5 -16.09 16.05 -23.17
CA MET A 5 -15.92 14.84 -23.96
C MET A 5 -16.64 13.75 -23.20
N THR A 6 -17.87 13.43 -23.60
CA THR A 6 -18.60 12.26 -23.13
C THR A 6 -17.71 11.03 -23.35
N ILE A 7 -17.34 10.34 -22.29
CA ILE A 7 -16.57 9.09 -22.36
C ILE A 7 -17.42 8.07 -23.13
N ASP A 8 -16.89 7.49 -24.19
CA ASP A 8 -17.55 6.37 -24.88
C ASP A 8 -17.47 5.13 -23.95
N LEU A 9 -18.64 4.63 -23.58
CA LEU A 9 -18.83 3.52 -22.65
C LEU A 9 -19.09 2.17 -23.34
N SER A 10 -18.91 2.09 -24.67
CA SER A 10 -19.04 0.85 -25.42
C SER A 10 -17.88 -0.12 -25.13
N PHE A 11 -18.10 -1.41 -25.37
CA PHE A 11 -17.05 -2.43 -25.29
C PHE A 11 -15.95 -2.19 -26.33
N ASP A 12 -16.34 -1.77 -27.54
CA ASP A 12 -15.40 -1.48 -28.62
C ASP A 12 -14.41 -0.34 -28.22
N ALA A 13 -14.91 0.68 -27.54
CA ALA A 13 -14.05 1.75 -26.99
C ALA A 13 -13.10 1.23 -25.89
N ALA A 14 -13.49 0.24 -25.10
CA ALA A 14 -12.58 -0.40 -24.14
C ALA A 14 -11.44 -1.15 -24.86
N VAL A 15 -11.77 -1.92 -25.89
CA VAL A 15 -10.80 -2.66 -26.69
C VAL A 15 -9.84 -1.72 -27.44
N GLU A 16 -10.34 -0.59 -27.95
CA GLU A 16 -9.50 0.42 -28.59
C GLU A 16 -8.50 1.04 -27.61
N ARG A 17 -8.93 1.35 -26.38
CA ARG A 17 -8.03 1.83 -25.32
C ARG A 17 -6.96 0.80 -24.95
N ASP A 18 -7.33 -0.47 -24.86
CA ASP A 18 -6.37 -1.56 -24.58
C ASP A 18 -5.35 -1.72 -25.71
N SER A 19 -5.76 -1.52 -26.97
CA SER A 19 -4.86 -1.60 -28.12
C SER A 19 -3.77 -0.52 -28.13
N SER A 20 -4.03 0.61 -27.49
CA SER A 20 -3.11 1.76 -27.36
C SER A 20 -2.38 1.79 -26.01
N ASP A 21 -2.63 0.84 -25.12
CA ASP A 21 -2.04 0.79 -23.77
C ASP A 21 -0.57 0.38 -23.79
N VAL A 22 0.31 1.33 -23.48
CA VAL A 22 1.76 1.11 -23.42
C VAL A 22 2.19 0.14 -22.31
N LEU A 23 1.32 -0.08 -21.31
CA LEU A 23 1.57 -1.00 -20.19
C LEU A 23 0.99 -2.40 -20.41
N ALA A 24 0.23 -2.64 -21.47
CA ALA A 24 -0.42 -3.93 -21.75
C ALA A 24 0.57 -5.11 -21.73
N ARG A 25 1.83 -4.89 -22.19
CA ARG A 25 2.90 -5.90 -22.19
C ARG A 25 3.23 -6.47 -20.82
N HIS A 26 2.96 -5.73 -19.74
CA HIS A 26 3.27 -6.16 -18.37
C HIS A 26 2.30 -7.23 -17.85
N ARG A 27 1.07 -7.31 -18.39
CA ARG A 27 0.07 -8.31 -17.97
C ARG A 27 0.61 -9.75 -18.06
N ALA A 28 1.40 -10.06 -19.10
CA ALA A 28 2.01 -11.38 -19.28
C ALA A 28 3.04 -11.74 -18.20
N LYS A 29 3.50 -10.78 -17.41
CA LYS A 29 4.40 -11.03 -16.27
C LYS A 29 3.66 -11.56 -15.03
N PHE A 30 2.31 -11.63 -15.06
CA PHE A 30 1.47 -12.06 -13.95
C PHE A 30 0.65 -13.30 -14.27
N SER A 31 0.46 -14.15 -13.26
CA SER A 31 -0.35 -15.37 -13.35
C SER A 31 -1.77 -15.07 -12.87
N LEU A 32 -2.66 -14.74 -13.82
CA LEU A 32 -4.08 -14.51 -13.56
C LEU A 32 -4.87 -15.77 -13.98
N PRO A 33 -5.84 -16.24 -13.17
CA PRO A 33 -6.77 -17.29 -13.61
C PRO A 33 -7.60 -16.82 -14.81
N GLU A 34 -7.93 -17.72 -15.75
CA GLU A 34 -8.51 -17.36 -17.05
C GLU A 34 -9.85 -16.63 -16.92
N ASP A 35 -10.76 -17.05 -16.08
CA ASP A 35 -12.10 -16.48 -15.97
C ASP A 35 -12.26 -15.46 -14.84
N VAL A 36 -11.14 -14.93 -14.32
CA VAL A 36 -11.12 -13.99 -13.18
C VAL A 36 -10.75 -12.60 -13.63
N ILE A 37 -11.58 -11.62 -13.26
CA ILE A 37 -11.27 -10.20 -13.28
C ILE A 37 -10.90 -9.81 -11.86
N TYR A 38 -9.60 -9.50 -11.64
CA TYR A 38 -9.08 -9.26 -10.30
C TYR A 38 -8.96 -7.77 -10.01
N LEU A 39 -9.88 -7.25 -9.21
CA LEU A 39 -9.95 -5.85 -8.78
C LEU A 39 -9.73 -5.69 -7.26
N ASP A 40 -8.82 -6.50 -6.69
CA ASP A 40 -8.46 -6.45 -5.27
C ASP A 40 -6.94 -6.44 -5.03
N GLY A 41 -6.17 -5.88 -5.97
CA GLY A 41 -4.73 -5.70 -5.85
C GLY A 41 -4.31 -4.79 -4.68
N ASN A 42 -5.23 -4.01 -4.16
CA ASN A 42 -5.08 -3.20 -2.94
C ASN A 42 -5.24 -4.01 -1.64
N SER A 43 -5.62 -5.28 -1.71
CA SER A 43 -5.62 -6.22 -0.57
C SER A 43 -4.53 -7.27 -0.70
N LEU A 44 -4.37 -7.87 -1.88
CA LEU A 44 -3.29 -8.81 -2.19
C LEU A 44 -2.90 -8.66 -3.67
N GLY A 45 -1.62 -8.52 -3.95
CA GLY A 45 -1.10 -8.49 -5.33
C GLY A 45 -1.15 -9.85 -6.00
N VAL A 46 -1.30 -9.85 -7.33
CA VAL A 46 -1.28 -11.06 -8.17
C VAL A 46 0.14 -11.64 -8.23
N LEU A 47 0.23 -12.96 -8.32
CA LEU A 47 1.49 -13.70 -8.44
C LEU A 47 2.25 -13.32 -9.72
N PRO A 48 3.48 -12.76 -9.65
CA PRO A 48 4.35 -12.65 -10.80
C PRO A 48 4.85 -14.04 -11.23
N VAL A 49 4.83 -14.33 -12.53
CA VAL A 49 5.13 -15.67 -13.10
C VAL A 49 6.50 -16.20 -12.65
N ALA A 50 7.51 -15.32 -12.58
CA ALA A 50 8.87 -15.71 -12.22
C ALA A 50 9.06 -16.12 -10.75
N VAL A 51 8.15 -15.74 -9.86
CA VAL A 51 8.30 -15.95 -8.39
C VAL A 51 8.30 -17.43 -8.04
N GLY A 52 7.47 -18.26 -8.69
CA GLY A 52 7.40 -19.68 -8.39
C GLY A 52 8.73 -20.41 -8.59
N GLU A 53 9.38 -20.20 -9.74
CA GLU A 53 10.71 -20.78 -10.05
C GLU A 53 11.79 -20.21 -9.11
N ARG A 54 11.75 -18.90 -8.85
CA ARG A 54 12.72 -18.24 -7.96
C ARG A 54 12.67 -18.80 -6.53
N ILE A 55 11.47 -19.07 -6.00
CA ILE A 55 11.29 -19.68 -4.67
C ILE A 55 11.77 -21.14 -4.68
N SER A 56 11.42 -21.93 -5.70
CA SER A 56 11.91 -23.31 -5.81
C SER A 56 13.44 -23.35 -5.81
N ARG A 57 14.09 -22.46 -6.56
CA ARG A 57 15.55 -22.34 -6.55
C ARG A 57 16.10 -21.98 -5.16
N ALA A 58 15.45 -21.05 -4.45
CA ALA A 58 15.86 -20.68 -3.09
C ALA A 58 15.77 -21.85 -2.12
N VAL A 59 14.74 -22.68 -2.24
CA VAL A 59 14.55 -23.87 -1.41
C VAL A 59 15.55 -24.97 -1.79
N ASP A 60 15.62 -25.35 -3.04
CA ASP A 60 16.35 -26.55 -3.49
C ASP A 60 17.86 -26.33 -3.54
N ALA A 61 18.31 -25.22 -4.13
CA ALA A 61 19.73 -24.96 -4.33
C ALA A 61 20.33 -24.15 -3.18
N GLU A 62 19.73 -22.99 -2.86
CA GLU A 62 20.36 -22.09 -1.90
C GLU A 62 20.25 -22.65 -0.49
N TRP A 63 19.05 -23.06 -0.04
CA TRP A 63 18.88 -23.68 1.28
C TRP A 63 19.29 -25.15 1.28
N GLY A 64 18.74 -25.98 0.37
CA GLY A 64 18.95 -27.44 0.40
C GLY A 64 20.40 -27.86 0.17
N GLN A 65 21.14 -27.20 -0.72
CA GLN A 65 22.53 -27.52 -1.06
C GLN A 65 23.53 -26.51 -0.50
N GLY A 66 23.19 -25.22 -0.53
CA GLY A 66 24.05 -24.14 -0.03
C GLY A 66 24.18 -24.09 1.48
N LEU A 67 23.09 -24.42 2.21
CA LEU A 67 23.01 -24.40 3.67
C LEU A 67 23.46 -23.04 4.22
N ILE A 68 24.26 -23.02 5.30
CA ILE A 68 24.75 -21.79 5.95
C ILE A 68 25.61 -20.92 5.01
N ARG A 69 26.22 -21.50 3.98
CA ARG A 69 27.06 -20.78 3.03
C ARG A 69 26.28 -19.77 2.20
N SER A 70 24.98 -19.99 2.05
CA SER A 70 24.10 -19.14 1.24
C SER A 70 23.87 -17.75 1.83
N TRP A 71 24.18 -17.53 3.08
CA TRP A 71 24.26 -16.16 3.60
C TRP A 71 25.20 -15.28 2.78
N ASN A 72 26.33 -15.83 2.32
CA ASN A 72 27.27 -15.13 1.47
C ASN A 72 27.03 -15.42 -0.01
N SER A 73 26.94 -16.71 -0.41
CA SER A 73 26.92 -17.09 -1.83
C SER A 73 25.63 -16.74 -2.56
N ALA A 74 24.51 -16.62 -1.83
CA ALA A 74 23.21 -16.18 -2.37
C ALA A 74 22.82 -14.76 -1.92
N GLY A 75 23.70 -14.06 -1.19
CA GLY A 75 23.50 -12.67 -0.79
C GLY A 75 22.36 -12.45 0.22
N TRP A 76 21.99 -13.45 1.02
CA TRP A 76 20.87 -13.34 1.95
C TRP A 76 21.05 -12.23 3.00
N THR A 77 22.30 -11.92 3.36
CA THR A 77 22.63 -10.84 4.28
C THR A 77 22.19 -9.48 3.76
N ASP A 78 22.27 -9.27 2.46
CA ASP A 78 22.08 -7.97 1.82
C ASP A 78 20.66 -7.77 1.26
N LEU A 79 19.84 -8.84 1.25
CA LEU A 79 18.48 -8.80 0.70
C LEU A 79 17.64 -7.62 1.24
N PRO A 80 17.60 -7.32 2.55
CA PRO A 80 16.80 -6.20 3.06
C PRO A 80 17.14 -4.87 2.40
N ALA A 81 18.43 -4.56 2.23
CA ALA A 81 18.90 -3.33 1.61
C ALA A 81 18.74 -3.35 0.09
N THR A 82 19.06 -4.48 -0.57
CA THR A 82 18.93 -4.64 -2.03
C THR A 82 17.47 -4.44 -2.47
N ILE A 83 16.53 -5.05 -1.76
CA ILE A 83 15.09 -4.90 -2.04
C ILE A 83 14.65 -3.48 -1.69
N GLY A 84 15.17 -2.93 -0.59
CA GLY A 84 14.96 -1.53 -0.20
C GLY A 84 15.30 -0.57 -1.33
N ALA A 85 16.44 -0.74 -1.98
CA ALA A 85 16.86 0.09 -3.11
C ALA A 85 15.91 -0.01 -4.32
N LYS A 86 15.34 -1.21 -4.60
CA LYS A 86 14.32 -1.37 -5.65
C LYS A 86 13.04 -0.58 -5.32
N ILE A 87 12.56 -0.65 -4.07
CA ILE A 87 11.36 0.07 -3.63
C ILE A 87 11.62 1.58 -3.58
N ALA A 88 12.79 2.01 -3.13
CA ALA A 88 13.18 3.42 -3.04
C ALA A 88 12.94 4.17 -4.36
N ARG A 89 13.26 3.53 -5.50
CA ARG A 89 12.98 4.07 -6.83
C ARG A 89 11.49 4.31 -7.08
N LEU A 90 10.62 3.46 -6.55
CA LEU A 90 9.16 3.55 -6.75
C LEU A 90 8.50 4.62 -5.87
N VAL A 91 9.17 5.00 -4.78
CA VAL A 91 8.65 5.96 -3.80
C VAL A 91 9.45 7.25 -3.73
N GLY A 92 10.34 7.50 -4.72
CA GLY A 92 11.11 8.73 -4.81
C GLY A 92 12.03 8.94 -3.60
N ALA A 93 12.72 7.89 -3.15
CA ALA A 93 13.63 7.91 -2.01
C ALA A 93 15.09 7.62 -2.42
N ASP A 94 16.04 8.08 -1.60
CA ASP A 94 17.44 7.64 -1.69
C ASP A 94 17.51 6.14 -1.31
N PRO A 95 18.18 5.29 -2.11
CA PRO A 95 18.33 3.86 -1.80
C PRO A 95 18.87 3.57 -0.40
N ASP A 96 19.75 4.43 0.12
CA ASP A 96 20.36 4.28 1.44
C ASP A 96 19.42 4.68 2.60
N CYS A 97 18.23 5.18 2.28
CA CYS A 97 17.20 5.62 3.23
C CYS A 97 16.02 4.67 3.38
N LEU A 98 16.02 3.52 2.69
CA LEU A 98 14.91 2.58 2.71
C LEU A 98 15.39 1.15 2.92
N ILE A 99 14.72 0.41 3.81
CA ILE A 99 15.03 -0.99 4.14
C ILE A 99 13.75 -1.83 4.17
N VAL A 100 13.87 -3.10 3.81
CA VAL A 100 12.77 -4.07 3.92
C VAL A 100 12.94 -4.90 5.18
N ALA A 101 11.95 -4.84 6.07
CA ALA A 101 11.95 -5.56 7.33
C ALA A 101 10.53 -5.78 7.85
N ASP A 102 10.34 -6.82 8.63
CA ASP A 102 9.17 -7.09 9.45
C ASP A 102 7.80 -6.91 8.75
N SER A 103 6.80 -6.44 9.48
CA SER A 103 5.48 -6.04 8.99
C SER A 103 5.30 -4.52 9.12
N THR A 104 4.31 -3.95 8.42
CA THR A 104 3.94 -2.53 8.54
C THR A 104 3.71 -2.14 10.00
N SER A 105 3.03 -2.98 10.78
CA SER A 105 2.76 -2.74 12.21
C SER A 105 4.05 -2.62 13.04
N ILE A 106 5.02 -3.50 12.82
CA ILE A 106 6.30 -3.46 13.54
C ILE A 106 7.14 -2.27 13.07
N ASN A 107 7.12 -1.96 11.79
CA ASN A 107 7.82 -0.80 11.25
C ASN A 107 7.21 0.51 11.76
N LEU A 108 5.87 0.60 11.89
CA LEU A 108 5.21 1.74 12.56
C LEU A 108 5.68 1.90 14.00
N PHE A 109 5.73 0.80 14.77
CA PHE A 109 6.25 0.84 16.14
C PHE A 109 7.66 1.43 16.19
N LYS A 110 8.53 1.02 15.26
CA LYS A 110 9.92 1.52 15.19
C LYS A 110 9.98 3.01 14.84
N VAL A 111 9.27 3.45 13.78
CA VAL A 111 9.34 4.84 13.33
C VAL A 111 8.64 5.80 14.30
N ILE A 112 7.52 5.41 14.93
CA ILE A 112 6.87 6.20 15.98
C ILE A 112 7.82 6.38 17.17
N SER A 113 8.44 5.29 17.64
CA SER A 113 9.40 5.34 18.75
C SER A 113 10.61 6.22 18.42
N ALA A 114 11.13 6.12 17.18
CA ALA A 114 12.22 6.94 16.70
C ALA A 114 11.81 8.42 16.66
N ALA A 115 10.68 8.75 16.08
CA ALA A 115 10.18 10.12 15.96
C ALA A 115 9.91 10.76 17.33
N LEU A 116 9.31 10.03 18.27
CA LEU A 116 9.12 10.51 19.66
C LEU A 116 10.44 10.76 20.37
N SER A 117 11.48 9.95 20.09
CA SER A 117 12.81 10.20 20.67
C SER A 117 13.47 11.46 20.13
N LEU A 118 13.16 11.87 18.89
CA LEU A 118 13.62 13.09 18.24
C LEU A 118 12.83 14.33 18.66
N ARG A 119 11.64 14.16 19.21
CA ARG A 119 10.72 15.20 19.70
C ARG A 119 10.31 14.95 21.15
N ALA A 120 11.29 14.65 21.99
CA ALA A 120 11.09 14.24 23.39
C ALA A 120 10.42 15.32 24.28
N ASP A 121 10.42 16.55 23.84
CA ASP A 121 9.82 17.73 24.46
C ASP A 121 8.33 17.94 24.09
N ARG A 122 7.80 17.17 23.14
CA ARG A 122 6.43 17.30 22.61
C ARG A 122 5.56 16.09 22.98
N THR A 123 4.24 16.29 23.06
CA THR A 123 3.36 15.27 23.65
C THR A 123 2.28 14.75 22.72
N LYS A 124 2.01 15.38 21.56
CA LYS A 124 0.91 14.99 20.70
C LYS A 124 1.35 14.19 19.47
N ILE A 125 0.57 13.14 19.15
CA ILE A 125 0.56 12.47 17.86
C ILE A 125 -0.78 12.77 17.20
N VAL A 126 -0.78 13.47 16.07
CA VAL A 126 -1.99 13.79 15.30
C VAL A 126 -2.18 12.74 14.21
N THR A 127 -3.41 12.23 14.08
CA THR A 127 -3.80 11.25 13.06
C THR A 127 -5.28 11.41 12.69
N GLU A 128 -5.73 10.81 11.60
CA GLU A 128 -7.16 10.75 11.29
C GLU A 128 -7.86 9.62 12.06
N ALA A 129 -9.08 9.89 12.50
CA ALA A 129 -9.97 8.85 13.06
C ALA A 129 -10.27 7.74 12.03
N ALA A 130 -10.31 8.11 10.74
CA ALA A 130 -10.54 7.20 9.61
C ALA A 130 -9.24 6.58 9.05
N ASN A 131 -8.10 6.73 9.72
CA ASN A 131 -6.86 6.05 9.34
C ASN A 131 -7.02 4.53 9.43
N PHE A 132 -6.10 3.78 8.80
CA PHE A 132 -6.14 2.32 8.96
C PHE A 132 -6.03 1.96 10.44
N PRO A 133 -6.94 1.12 11.00
CA PRO A 133 -7.03 0.93 12.44
C PRO A 133 -5.73 0.50 13.11
N THR A 134 -4.91 -0.30 12.44
CA THR A 134 -3.62 -0.77 12.97
C THR A 134 -2.67 0.38 13.27
N ASP A 135 -2.64 1.43 12.46
CA ASP A 135 -1.75 2.57 12.65
C ASP A 135 -2.07 3.25 13.98
N ASN A 136 -3.35 3.50 14.23
CA ASN A 136 -3.83 4.07 15.49
C ASN A 136 -3.57 3.14 16.68
N TYR A 137 -3.80 1.82 16.53
CA TYR A 137 -3.55 0.83 17.60
C TYR A 137 -2.06 0.76 17.98
N ILE A 138 -1.16 0.82 17.01
CA ILE A 138 0.29 0.83 17.27
C ILE A 138 0.71 2.11 17.96
N ALA A 139 0.18 3.28 17.53
CA ALA A 139 0.44 4.55 18.20
C ALA A 139 -0.02 4.54 19.66
N GLU A 140 -1.24 4.04 19.94
CA GLU A 140 -1.73 3.85 21.32
C GLU A 140 -0.84 2.92 22.13
N GLY A 141 -0.37 1.82 21.52
CA GLY A 141 0.54 0.87 22.16
C GLY A 141 1.88 1.51 22.56
N VAL A 142 2.46 2.30 21.67
CA VAL A 142 3.70 3.06 21.94
C VAL A 142 3.49 4.10 23.03
N ILE A 143 2.38 4.84 23.02
CA ILE A 143 2.02 5.82 24.07
C ILE A 143 1.99 5.16 25.44
N LYS A 144 1.30 4.01 25.56
CA LYS A 144 1.24 3.25 26.82
C LYS A 144 2.63 2.78 27.27
N GLN A 145 3.45 2.32 26.36
CA GLN A 145 4.83 1.91 26.66
C GLN A 145 5.68 3.08 27.15
N CYS A 146 5.43 4.28 26.65
CA CYS A 146 6.10 5.51 27.10
C CYS A 146 5.55 6.08 28.44
N GLY A 147 4.66 5.35 29.11
CA GLY A 147 4.06 5.76 30.41
C GLY A 147 3.03 6.86 30.26
N ASP A 148 2.22 6.81 29.20
CA ASP A 148 1.11 7.73 28.90
C ASP A 148 1.52 9.22 28.89
N ARG A 149 2.75 9.53 28.52
CA ARG A 149 3.25 10.91 28.42
C ARG A 149 2.79 11.62 27.15
N HIS A 150 2.26 10.84 26.18
CA HIS A 150 1.82 11.36 24.89
C HIS A 150 0.32 11.16 24.73
N GLN A 151 -0.28 11.94 23.85
CA GLN A 151 -1.69 11.89 23.52
C GLN A 151 -1.86 11.59 22.03
N LEU A 152 -2.74 10.63 21.69
CA LEU A 152 -3.19 10.43 20.31
C LEU A 152 -4.39 11.34 20.04
N VAL A 153 -4.24 12.29 19.13
CA VAL A 153 -5.25 13.25 18.73
C VAL A 153 -5.85 12.81 17.40
N HIS A 154 -7.11 12.42 17.43
CA HIS A 154 -7.86 12.02 16.23
C HIS A 154 -8.57 13.22 15.61
N VAL A 155 -8.26 13.53 14.34
CA VAL A 155 -9.08 14.48 13.57
C VAL A 155 -10.19 13.74 12.84
N ALA A 156 -11.36 14.35 12.76
CA ALA A 156 -12.53 13.72 12.14
C ALA A 156 -12.51 13.84 10.61
N SER A 157 -11.91 14.90 10.08
CA SER A 157 -11.84 15.20 8.66
C SER A 157 -10.43 15.61 8.26
N PRO A 158 -9.97 15.30 7.03
CA PRO A 158 -8.72 15.82 6.49
C PRO A 158 -8.60 17.34 6.55
N ALA A 159 -9.70 18.06 6.39
CA ALA A 159 -9.73 19.51 6.45
C ALA A 159 -9.37 20.06 7.86
N ASP A 160 -9.51 19.24 8.90
CA ASP A 160 -9.21 19.62 10.28
C ASP A 160 -7.73 19.42 10.64
N ILE A 161 -6.94 18.72 9.79
CA ILE A 161 -5.53 18.42 10.07
C ILE A 161 -4.72 19.71 10.32
N PRO A 162 -4.75 20.74 9.46
CA PRO A 162 -3.95 21.94 9.69
C PRO A 162 -4.28 22.65 11.00
N ALA A 163 -5.55 22.63 11.42
CA ALA A 163 -5.98 23.26 12.68
C ALA A 163 -5.57 22.47 13.93
N ALA A 164 -5.24 21.18 13.77
CA ALA A 164 -4.77 20.32 14.86
C ALA A 164 -3.24 20.39 15.07
N LEU A 165 -2.51 21.03 14.15
CA LEU A 165 -1.06 21.20 14.22
C LEU A 165 -0.71 22.42 15.10
N ASP A 166 0.00 22.17 16.19
CA ASP A 166 0.53 23.20 17.11
C ASP A 166 1.95 22.83 17.61
N ASP A 167 2.53 23.70 18.41
CA ASP A 167 3.91 23.55 18.90
C ASP A 167 4.13 22.34 19.82
N ASP A 168 3.08 21.66 20.27
CA ASP A 168 3.17 20.44 21.10
C ASP A 168 3.04 19.15 20.26
N VAL A 169 2.78 19.27 18.97
CA VAL A 169 2.69 18.10 18.07
C VAL A 169 4.10 17.56 17.81
N ALA A 170 4.34 16.33 18.23
CA ALA A 170 5.56 15.58 17.94
C ALA A 170 5.50 14.94 16.54
N ILE A 171 4.34 14.38 16.19
CA ILE A 171 4.19 13.56 14.98
C ILE A 171 2.82 13.85 14.32
N LEU A 172 2.85 14.06 13.00
CA LEU A 172 1.68 13.89 12.12
C LEU A 172 1.81 12.51 11.45
N MET A 173 0.86 11.59 11.72
CA MET A 173 0.86 10.23 11.17
C MET A 173 -0.38 9.99 10.31
N LEU A 174 -0.19 9.75 9.02
CA LEU A 174 -1.28 9.62 8.04
C LEU A 174 -1.02 8.47 7.06
N THR A 175 -2.11 7.86 6.58
CA THR A 175 -2.07 7.00 5.39
C THR A 175 -2.20 7.86 4.14
N HIS A 176 -1.27 7.75 3.18
CA HIS A 176 -1.26 8.57 1.96
C HIS A 176 -2.53 8.38 1.13
N VAL A 177 -2.96 7.13 0.92
CA VAL A 177 -4.22 6.80 0.26
C VAL A 177 -5.11 6.02 1.23
N ASN A 178 -6.25 6.57 1.57
CA ASN A 178 -7.18 5.97 2.52
C ASN A 178 -7.71 4.62 2.00
N PHE A 179 -7.66 3.61 2.86
CA PHE A 179 -8.00 2.23 2.51
C PHE A 179 -9.50 2.02 2.22
N ARG A 180 -10.38 2.89 2.72
CA ARG A 180 -11.83 2.75 2.63
C ARG A 180 -12.40 3.44 1.39
N ASP A 181 -12.06 4.71 1.18
CA ASP A 181 -12.62 5.54 0.13
C ASP A 181 -11.64 5.84 -1.02
N GLY A 182 -10.37 5.47 -0.87
CA GLY A 182 -9.33 5.73 -1.86
C GLY A 182 -8.89 7.19 -1.96
N ARG A 183 -9.35 8.07 -1.07
CA ARG A 183 -8.93 9.47 -1.03
C ARG A 183 -7.43 9.58 -0.78
N MET A 184 -6.80 10.47 -1.51
CA MET A 184 -5.37 10.74 -1.43
C MET A 184 -5.11 12.09 -0.76
N HIS A 185 -4.19 12.13 0.17
CA HIS A 185 -3.68 13.36 0.76
C HIS A 185 -2.67 14.04 -0.14
N ASP A 186 -2.60 15.37 -0.07
CA ASP A 186 -1.48 16.15 -0.58
C ASP A 186 -0.28 15.99 0.39
N MET A 187 0.64 15.08 0.05
CA MET A 187 1.79 14.75 0.87
C MET A 187 2.71 15.95 1.09
N ALA A 188 2.97 16.74 0.04
CA ALA A 188 3.85 17.89 0.13
C ALA A 188 3.27 18.96 1.06
N ALA A 189 2.02 19.36 0.85
CA ALA A 189 1.38 20.40 1.64
C ALA A 189 1.23 20.02 3.13
N LEU A 190 0.89 18.76 3.43
CA LEU A 190 0.74 18.31 4.82
C LEU A 190 2.08 18.09 5.51
N THR A 191 3.12 17.67 4.78
CA THR A 191 4.48 17.59 5.32
C THR A 191 5.01 18.99 5.67
N GLU A 192 4.84 19.95 4.77
CA GLU A 192 5.21 21.36 5.00
C GLU A 192 4.50 21.93 6.24
N ALA A 193 3.18 21.76 6.31
CA ALA A 193 2.39 22.25 7.45
C ALA A 193 2.81 21.62 8.79
N ALA A 194 3.18 20.34 8.81
CA ALA A 194 3.72 19.68 10.00
C ALA A 194 5.11 20.26 10.38
N HIS A 195 5.97 20.48 9.41
CA HIS A 195 7.30 21.06 9.63
C HIS A 195 7.22 22.50 10.11
N ASP A 196 6.27 23.30 9.64
CA ASP A 196 6.05 24.68 10.07
C ASP A 196 5.79 24.79 11.58
N CYS A 197 5.10 23.82 12.18
CA CYS A 197 4.96 23.74 13.63
C CYS A 197 6.07 22.93 14.32
N GLY A 198 7.02 22.37 13.56
CA GLY A 198 8.17 21.58 14.03
C GLY A 198 7.83 20.12 14.34
N ALA A 199 6.67 19.60 13.94
CA ALA A 199 6.32 18.19 14.01
C ALA A 199 7.11 17.39 12.97
N LEU A 200 7.26 16.06 13.20
CA LEU A 200 7.74 15.11 12.20
C LEU A 200 6.56 14.41 11.52
N VAL A 201 6.76 13.93 10.30
CA VAL A 201 5.72 13.21 9.57
C VAL A 201 6.04 11.72 9.44
N ILE A 202 5.00 10.89 9.56
CA ILE A 202 5.04 9.46 9.25
C ILE A 202 3.94 9.17 8.22
N TRP A 203 4.32 8.67 7.05
CA TRP A 203 3.38 8.27 6.01
C TRP A 203 3.26 6.75 5.89
N ASP A 204 2.04 6.21 5.94
CA ASP A 204 1.76 4.85 5.48
C ASP A 204 1.47 4.84 3.98
N LEU A 205 2.28 4.11 3.22
CA LEU A 205 2.24 3.99 1.77
C LEU A 205 1.60 2.67 1.29
N ALA A 206 0.92 1.94 2.17
CA ALA A 206 0.38 0.61 1.86
C ALA A 206 -0.59 0.59 0.66
N HIS A 207 -1.22 1.72 0.34
CA HIS A 207 -2.13 1.87 -0.80
C HIS A 207 -1.60 2.79 -1.92
N SER A 208 -0.37 3.28 -1.81
CA SER A 208 0.25 4.15 -2.83
C SER A 208 1.52 3.57 -3.45
N ALA A 209 2.38 2.90 -2.67
CA ALA A 209 3.59 2.27 -3.21
C ALA A 209 3.26 1.19 -4.24
N GLY A 210 3.70 1.39 -5.48
CA GLY A 210 3.38 0.52 -6.61
C GLY A 210 2.01 0.76 -7.27
N ALA A 211 1.18 1.65 -6.71
CA ALA A 211 -0.10 2.03 -7.31
C ALA A 211 -0.01 3.34 -8.10
N MET A 212 0.95 4.19 -7.73
CA MET A 212 1.13 5.53 -8.25
C MET A 212 2.52 6.08 -7.91
N PRO A 213 2.99 7.13 -8.58
CA PRO A 213 4.21 7.81 -8.18
C PRO A 213 4.10 8.38 -6.77
N VAL A 214 5.17 8.22 -6.00
CA VAL A 214 5.38 8.85 -4.68
C VAL A 214 6.75 9.52 -4.74
N ASP A 215 6.92 10.64 -4.04
CA ASP A 215 8.18 11.37 -3.98
C ASP A 215 8.51 11.76 -2.54
N LEU A 216 9.04 10.79 -1.77
CA LEU A 216 9.36 10.99 -0.36
C LEU A 216 10.44 12.05 -0.16
N ALA A 217 11.47 12.05 -1.02
CA ALA A 217 12.56 13.01 -0.93
C ALA A 217 12.13 14.41 -1.33
N GLY A 218 11.37 14.54 -2.45
CA GLY A 218 10.87 15.83 -2.93
C GLY A 218 9.84 16.47 -2.00
N CYS A 219 9.08 15.65 -1.25
CA CYS A 219 8.16 16.13 -0.22
C CYS A 219 8.81 16.29 1.16
N ASP A 220 10.11 16.11 1.28
CA ASP A 220 10.89 16.23 2.54
C ASP A 220 10.35 15.37 3.70
N VAL A 221 9.81 14.19 3.41
CA VAL A 221 9.22 13.28 4.39
C VAL A 221 10.26 12.82 5.41
N ASP A 222 9.87 12.69 6.69
CA ASP A 222 10.76 12.21 7.75
C ASP A 222 10.84 10.69 7.80
N PHE A 223 9.68 10.04 7.86
CA PHE A 223 9.54 8.58 7.91
C PHE A 223 8.37 8.11 7.05
N ALA A 224 8.51 6.93 6.49
CA ALA A 224 7.39 6.24 5.85
C ALA A 224 7.47 4.73 6.07
N VAL A 225 6.33 4.07 5.99
CA VAL A 225 6.19 2.61 6.01
C VAL A 225 5.29 2.17 4.87
N GLY A 226 5.33 0.89 4.52
CA GLY A 226 4.39 0.32 3.56
C GLY A 226 4.55 -1.19 3.51
N CYS A 227 3.64 -1.88 2.83
CA CYS A 227 3.63 -3.34 2.76
C CYS A 227 4.11 -3.87 1.41
N GLY A 228 4.72 -5.06 1.41
CA GLY A 228 5.21 -5.71 0.19
C GLY A 228 4.16 -6.55 -0.55
N TYR A 229 3.01 -6.88 0.06
CA TYR A 229 2.09 -7.89 -0.45
C TYR A 229 0.91 -7.36 -1.28
N LYS A 230 0.68 -6.03 -1.32
CA LYS A 230 -0.37 -5.40 -2.11
C LYS A 230 0.12 -5.09 -3.53
N TYR A 231 0.16 -3.84 -3.92
CA TYR A 231 0.57 -3.40 -5.26
C TYR A 231 2.01 -3.78 -5.64
N LEU A 232 2.89 -4.07 -4.66
CA LEU A 232 4.25 -4.56 -4.92
C LEU A 232 4.33 -6.06 -5.26
N ASN A 233 3.21 -6.79 -5.15
CA ASN A 233 3.04 -8.18 -5.58
C ASN A 233 4.00 -9.21 -4.93
N GLY A 234 4.54 -8.92 -3.75
CA GLY A 234 5.51 -9.78 -3.05
C GLY A 234 4.92 -11.07 -2.45
N GLY A 235 3.60 -11.28 -2.59
CA GLY A 235 2.89 -12.47 -2.12
C GLY A 235 2.39 -12.39 -0.67
N PRO A 236 1.60 -13.38 -0.23
CA PRO A 236 1.02 -13.41 1.11
C PRO A 236 2.09 -13.36 2.20
N GLY A 237 1.97 -12.39 3.13
CA GLY A 237 2.94 -12.22 4.20
C GLY A 237 4.30 -11.66 3.77
N ALA A 238 4.40 -11.08 2.57
CA ALA A 238 5.62 -10.39 2.13
C ALA A 238 6.03 -9.33 3.16
N PRO A 239 7.35 -9.18 3.42
CA PRO A 239 7.85 -8.18 4.34
C PRO A 239 7.43 -6.76 3.95
N ALA A 240 7.33 -5.91 4.96
CA ALA A 240 7.10 -4.50 4.81
C ALA A 240 8.42 -3.74 4.53
N PHE A 241 8.29 -2.48 4.19
CA PHE A 241 9.44 -1.58 4.08
C PHE A 241 9.30 -0.39 5.03
N LEU A 242 10.44 0.21 5.34
CA LEU A 242 10.58 1.38 6.18
C LEU A 242 11.54 2.36 5.51
N TYR A 243 11.13 3.62 5.43
CA TYR A 243 11.94 4.76 5.03
C TYR A 243 12.23 5.65 6.23
N ALA A 244 13.45 6.13 6.33
CA ALA A 244 13.85 7.21 7.24
C ALA A 244 14.73 8.20 6.49
N ALA A 245 14.38 9.48 6.54
CA ALA A 245 15.18 10.53 5.91
C ALA A 245 16.61 10.53 6.42
N LYS A 246 17.58 10.79 5.54
CA LYS A 246 19.01 10.75 5.86
C LYS A 246 19.38 11.58 7.08
N ARG A 247 18.69 12.73 7.29
CA ARG A 247 18.88 13.61 8.45
C ARG A 247 18.58 12.97 9.80
N HIS A 248 17.83 11.86 9.81
CA HIS A 248 17.44 11.14 11.03
C HIS A 248 18.27 9.90 11.30
N LEU A 249 19.11 9.46 10.34
CA LEU A 249 19.93 8.28 10.53
C LEU A 249 21.01 8.53 11.61
N GLY A 250 21.13 7.60 12.57
CA GLY A 250 22.08 7.66 13.69
C GLY A 250 21.70 8.61 14.82
N GLY A 251 20.64 9.42 14.69
CA GLY A 251 20.25 10.44 15.68
C GLY A 251 19.09 10.06 16.62
N HIS A 252 18.45 8.93 16.41
CA HIS A 252 17.25 8.52 17.13
C HIS A 252 17.44 7.24 17.95
N ARG A 253 16.43 6.93 18.78
CA ARG A 253 16.36 5.67 19.51
C ARG A 253 15.07 4.96 19.19
N GLN A 254 15.18 3.69 18.81
CA GLN A 254 14.03 2.78 18.70
C GLN A 254 14.27 1.55 19.56
N PRO A 255 13.26 1.01 20.26
CA PRO A 255 13.48 0.02 21.32
C PRO A 255 13.67 -1.43 20.84
N LEU A 256 13.31 -1.74 19.59
CA LEU A 256 13.50 -3.08 19.02
C LEU A 256 14.94 -3.26 18.52
N THR A 257 15.88 -3.19 19.45
CA THR A 257 17.30 -3.45 19.18
C THR A 257 17.52 -4.95 18.97
N GLY A 258 18.35 -5.27 17.99
CA GLY A 258 18.64 -6.67 17.68
C GLY A 258 20.00 -6.84 17.01
N TRP A 259 20.46 -8.09 16.91
CA TRP A 259 21.79 -8.38 16.41
C TRP A 259 22.03 -7.90 14.97
N PHE A 260 20.98 -7.94 14.11
CA PHE A 260 21.07 -7.50 12.71
C PHE A 260 21.09 -5.97 12.56
N ALA A 261 20.65 -5.25 13.59
CA ALA A 261 20.74 -3.78 13.69
C ALA A 261 22.03 -3.27 14.34
N HIS A 262 22.90 -4.20 14.77
CA HIS A 262 24.18 -3.85 15.37
C HIS A 262 25.15 -3.34 14.30
N LYS A 263 25.99 -2.36 14.63
CA LYS A 263 27.03 -1.79 13.77
C LYS A 263 27.94 -2.87 13.13
N ASN A 264 28.23 -3.94 13.89
CA ASN A 264 28.99 -5.09 13.44
C ASN A 264 28.21 -6.37 13.80
N PRO A 265 27.19 -6.80 13.02
CA PRO A 265 26.25 -7.86 13.40
C PRO A 265 26.93 -9.19 13.75
N PHE A 266 28.02 -9.53 13.05
CA PHE A 266 28.73 -10.80 13.23
C PHE A 266 29.88 -10.75 14.25
N ALA A 267 30.07 -9.63 14.94
CA ALA A 267 31.04 -9.55 16.04
C ALA A 267 30.52 -10.21 17.35
N PHE A 268 29.19 -10.37 17.48
CA PHE A 268 28.53 -10.98 18.62
C PHE A 268 29.00 -10.47 19.98
N THR A 269 29.29 -9.17 20.06
CA THR A 269 29.70 -8.53 21.30
C THR A 269 28.54 -8.43 22.29
N PRO A 270 28.79 -8.48 23.62
CA PRO A 270 27.71 -8.38 24.61
C PRO A 270 27.12 -6.97 24.71
N GLN A 271 27.79 -5.95 24.23
CA GLN A 271 27.32 -4.57 24.21
C GLN A 271 26.66 -4.27 22.86
N TYR A 272 25.44 -3.74 22.89
CA TYR A 272 24.76 -3.30 21.69
C TYR A 272 25.27 -1.91 21.29
N GLU A 273 25.71 -1.81 20.04
CA GLU A 273 26.03 -0.55 19.36
C GLU A 273 25.23 -0.50 18.06
N ALA A 274 24.29 0.45 17.94
CA ALA A 274 23.43 0.55 16.76
C ALA A 274 24.25 0.89 15.50
N ALA A 275 23.82 0.35 14.36
CA ALA A 275 24.23 0.87 13.07
C ALA A 275 23.87 2.34 12.94
N THR A 276 24.63 3.09 12.15
CA THR A 276 24.41 4.54 11.94
C THR A 276 23.72 4.86 10.63
N ASP A 277 23.36 3.83 9.88
CA ASP A 277 22.64 3.85 8.62
C ASP A 277 21.23 3.25 8.78
N ILE A 278 20.55 3.02 7.69
CA ILE A 278 19.17 2.50 7.68
C ILE A 278 19.07 1.10 8.31
N ASN A 279 20.17 0.34 8.37
CA ASN A 279 20.20 -1.00 9.00
C ASN A 279 19.86 -0.97 10.49
N GLN A 280 19.99 0.18 11.17
CA GLN A 280 19.56 0.33 12.57
C GLN A 280 18.08 -0.01 12.80
N PHE A 281 17.26 -0.04 11.74
CA PHE A 281 15.85 -0.46 11.79
C PHE A 281 15.64 -1.96 11.57
N LEU A 282 16.67 -2.73 11.28
CA LEU A 282 16.61 -4.18 11.35
C LEU A 282 16.50 -4.64 12.81
N CYS A 283 16.18 -5.92 13.04
CA CYS A 283 16.11 -6.48 14.39
C CYS A 283 16.73 -7.87 14.42
N GLY A 284 15.96 -8.88 14.07
CA GLY A 284 16.38 -10.28 14.01
C GLY A 284 16.79 -10.71 12.62
N THR A 285 16.98 -12.02 12.47
CA THR A 285 17.24 -12.68 11.20
C THR A 285 16.14 -12.38 10.21
N PRO A 286 16.44 -11.87 9.01
CA PRO A 286 15.42 -11.54 8.02
C PRO A 286 14.73 -12.79 7.46
N PRO A 287 13.43 -12.69 7.07
CA PRO A 287 12.65 -13.81 6.55
C PRO A 287 13.02 -14.08 5.07
N VAL A 288 14.11 -14.82 4.84
CA VAL A 288 14.77 -14.97 3.53
C VAL A 288 13.83 -15.40 2.41
N LEU A 289 12.99 -16.43 2.61
CA LEU A 289 12.12 -16.93 1.52
C LEU A 289 11.11 -15.90 1.04
N SER A 290 10.50 -15.15 1.95
CA SER A 290 9.57 -14.07 1.57
C SER A 290 10.28 -12.85 1.02
N LEU A 291 11.50 -12.55 1.46
CA LEU A 291 12.35 -11.53 0.83
C LEU A 291 12.70 -11.90 -0.61
N VAL A 292 13.07 -13.15 -0.87
CA VAL A 292 13.35 -13.65 -2.22
C VAL A 292 12.13 -13.55 -3.14
N ALA A 293 10.92 -13.82 -2.62
CA ALA A 293 9.69 -13.64 -3.37
C ALA A 293 9.46 -12.17 -3.74
N LEU A 294 9.58 -11.26 -2.76
CA LEU A 294 9.42 -9.83 -2.98
C LEU A 294 10.50 -9.26 -3.92
N ASP A 295 11.75 -9.69 -3.77
CA ASP A 295 12.85 -9.28 -4.65
C ASP A 295 12.54 -9.59 -6.12
N CYS A 296 12.12 -10.82 -6.40
CA CYS A 296 11.74 -11.27 -7.73
C CYS A 296 10.47 -10.55 -8.24
N ALA A 297 9.49 -10.32 -7.39
CA ALA A 297 8.28 -9.59 -7.76
C ALA A 297 8.58 -8.16 -8.20
N LEU A 298 9.54 -7.50 -7.55
CA LEU A 298 9.95 -6.14 -7.88
C LEU A 298 10.69 -6.03 -9.22
N ASP A 299 11.18 -7.12 -9.80
CA ASP A 299 11.79 -7.09 -11.14
C ASP A 299 10.79 -6.73 -12.24
N VAL A 300 9.48 -6.94 -11.99
CA VAL A 300 8.41 -6.48 -12.89
C VAL A 300 8.47 -4.97 -13.12
N TRP A 301 8.94 -4.23 -12.12
CA TRP A 301 8.98 -2.77 -12.11
C TRP A 301 10.21 -2.17 -12.82
N SER A 302 11.16 -3.00 -13.29
CA SER A 302 12.43 -2.53 -13.84
C SER A 302 12.29 -1.60 -15.04
N ASP A 303 11.24 -1.79 -15.85
CA ASP A 303 10.95 -1.08 -17.10
C ASP A 303 9.57 -0.40 -17.10
N VAL A 304 8.98 -0.16 -15.91
CA VAL A 304 7.70 0.53 -15.76
C VAL A 304 7.91 2.03 -15.70
N ASP A 305 7.24 2.75 -16.58
CA ASP A 305 7.09 4.20 -16.51
C ASP A 305 5.99 4.56 -15.51
N LEU A 306 6.37 5.19 -14.40
CA LEU A 306 5.45 5.55 -13.33
C LEU A 306 4.45 6.66 -13.74
N ALA A 307 4.80 7.51 -14.69
CA ALA A 307 3.87 8.51 -15.22
C ALA A 307 2.78 7.84 -16.06
N ALA A 308 3.15 6.89 -16.93
CA ALA A 308 2.21 6.08 -17.69
C ALA A 308 1.34 5.21 -16.76
N LEU A 309 1.94 4.65 -15.68
CA LEU A 309 1.20 3.91 -14.64
C LEU A 309 0.10 4.78 -14.02
N ARG A 310 0.43 6.00 -13.63
CA ARG A 310 -0.53 6.93 -13.03
C ARG A 310 -1.62 7.33 -14.03
N ALA A 311 -1.27 7.68 -15.24
CA ALA A 311 -2.22 8.04 -16.28
C ALA A 311 -3.23 6.91 -16.55
N LYS A 312 -2.75 5.66 -16.64
CA LYS A 312 -3.63 4.50 -16.79
C LYS A 312 -4.50 4.25 -15.55
N SER A 313 -3.95 4.41 -14.34
CA SER A 313 -4.72 4.29 -13.08
C SER A 313 -5.88 5.27 -13.03
N GLU A 314 -5.63 6.54 -13.37
CA GLU A 314 -6.66 7.59 -13.46
C GLU A 314 -7.72 7.22 -14.50
N ALA A 315 -7.30 6.84 -15.69
CA ALA A 315 -8.20 6.48 -16.78
C ALA A 315 -9.06 5.26 -16.49
N LEU A 316 -8.50 4.18 -15.87
CA LEU A 316 -9.25 2.98 -15.46
C LEU A 316 -10.29 3.32 -14.40
N THR A 317 -9.92 4.12 -13.38
CA THR A 317 -10.82 4.48 -12.30
C THR A 317 -11.92 5.44 -12.74
N ASP A 318 -11.64 6.40 -13.63
CA ASP A 318 -12.65 7.27 -14.24
C ASP A 318 -13.62 6.48 -15.12
N TYR A 319 -13.09 5.54 -15.91
CA TYR A 319 -13.90 4.68 -16.77
C TYR A 319 -14.83 3.79 -15.95
N PHE A 320 -14.33 3.19 -14.85
CA PHE A 320 -15.15 2.39 -13.94
C PHE A 320 -16.28 3.21 -13.32
N ILE A 321 -15.99 4.42 -12.82
CA ILE A 321 -16.99 5.32 -12.25
C ILE A 321 -18.06 5.64 -13.28
N ALA A 322 -17.67 6.05 -14.49
CA ALA A 322 -18.59 6.42 -15.57
C ALA A 322 -19.48 5.23 -15.98
N LEU A 323 -18.92 4.03 -16.07
CA LEU A 323 -19.69 2.82 -16.40
C LEU A 323 -20.70 2.48 -15.29
N VAL A 324 -20.29 2.50 -14.02
CA VAL A 324 -21.19 2.20 -12.90
C VAL A 324 -22.32 3.22 -12.83
N GLU A 325 -22.04 4.51 -12.96
CA GLU A 325 -23.04 5.58 -12.94
C GLU A 325 -23.97 5.53 -14.17
N GLY A 326 -23.44 5.15 -15.33
CA GLY A 326 -24.24 5.04 -16.54
C GLY A 326 -25.14 3.80 -16.59
N ARG A 327 -24.77 2.71 -15.92
CA ARG A 327 -25.44 1.39 -16.05
C ARG A 327 -26.09 0.89 -14.78
N CYS A 328 -25.70 1.44 -13.59
CA CYS A 328 -26.14 0.94 -12.28
C CYS A 328 -26.77 2.03 -11.39
N ASN A 329 -27.07 3.20 -11.91
CA ASN A 329 -27.56 4.37 -11.15
C ASN A 329 -28.89 4.13 -10.40
N GLU A 330 -29.77 3.25 -10.92
CA GLU A 330 -31.07 2.98 -10.32
C GLU A 330 -31.04 1.90 -9.21
N HIS A 331 -29.86 1.37 -8.89
CA HIS A 331 -29.68 0.24 -7.98
C HIS A 331 -29.06 0.61 -6.62
N GLY A 332 -29.14 1.86 -6.19
CA GLY A 332 -28.75 2.28 -4.84
C GLY A 332 -27.23 2.40 -4.59
N LEU A 333 -26.41 2.30 -5.64
CA LEU A 333 -24.98 2.52 -5.54
C LEU A 333 -24.67 4.02 -5.48
N THR A 334 -23.87 4.42 -4.50
CA THR A 334 -23.41 5.81 -4.33
C THR A 334 -21.89 5.85 -4.35
N LEU A 335 -21.30 6.71 -5.19
CA LEU A 335 -19.85 6.90 -5.22
C LEU A 335 -19.37 7.49 -3.90
N VAL A 336 -18.37 6.84 -3.28
CA VAL A 336 -17.74 7.26 -2.02
C VAL A 336 -16.35 7.85 -2.27
N SER A 337 -15.63 7.32 -3.26
CA SER A 337 -14.33 7.84 -3.65
C SER A 337 -14.44 9.27 -4.21
N PRO A 338 -13.38 10.09 -4.04
CA PRO A 338 -13.32 11.38 -4.72
C PRO A 338 -13.51 11.23 -6.22
N ARG A 339 -14.35 12.08 -6.81
CA ARG A 339 -14.57 12.10 -8.27
C ARG A 339 -13.35 12.58 -9.03
N ASP A 340 -12.64 13.56 -8.48
CA ASP A 340 -11.39 14.03 -9.08
C ASP A 340 -10.33 12.92 -8.99
N ALA A 341 -9.84 12.47 -10.15
CA ALA A 341 -8.81 11.45 -10.24
C ALA A 341 -7.52 11.84 -9.52
N LYS A 342 -7.21 13.14 -9.43
CA LYS A 342 -6.04 13.64 -8.72
C LYS A 342 -6.17 13.59 -7.20
N ALA A 343 -7.40 13.51 -6.70
CA ALA A 343 -7.69 13.41 -5.28
C ALA A 343 -7.87 11.97 -4.79
N ARG A 344 -7.63 10.95 -5.64
CA ARG A 344 -7.72 9.54 -5.26
C ARG A 344 -6.53 8.71 -5.73
N GLY A 345 -6.28 7.60 -5.05
CA GLY A 345 -5.32 6.57 -5.47
C GLY A 345 -5.89 5.66 -6.58
N SER A 346 -5.32 4.45 -6.70
CA SER A 346 -5.74 3.46 -7.71
C SER A 346 -6.86 2.57 -7.19
N GLN A 347 -7.89 3.16 -6.60
CA GLN A 347 -9.02 2.49 -5.95
C GLN A 347 -10.29 3.29 -6.15
N VAL A 348 -11.42 2.58 -6.34
CA VAL A 348 -12.77 3.17 -6.35
C VAL A 348 -13.65 2.41 -5.37
N SER A 349 -14.42 3.16 -4.62
CA SER A 349 -15.38 2.64 -3.64
C SER A 349 -16.77 3.22 -3.90
N PHE A 350 -17.75 2.33 -3.88
CA PHE A 350 -19.17 2.66 -3.86
C PHE A 350 -19.77 2.18 -2.55
N SER A 351 -20.83 2.82 -2.07
CA SER A 351 -21.64 2.31 -0.97
C SER A 351 -22.98 1.80 -1.47
N HIS A 352 -23.52 0.80 -0.75
CA HIS A 352 -24.91 0.35 -0.91
C HIS A 352 -25.50 0.14 0.49
N PRO A 353 -26.66 0.76 0.82
CA PRO A 353 -27.16 0.83 2.19
C PRO A 353 -27.39 -0.53 2.84
N ASP A 354 -27.88 -1.51 2.09
CA ASP A 354 -28.37 -2.79 2.64
C ASP A 354 -27.66 -4.03 2.08
N ALA A 355 -27.16 -3.99 0.84
CA ALA A 355 -26.75 -5.18 0.12
C ALA A 355 -25.26 -5.23 -0.27
N GLY A 356 -24.43 -4.29 0.20
CA GLY A 356 -23.03 -4.15 -0.23
C GLY A 356 -22.24 -5.45 -0.16
N TYR A 357 -22.33 -6.18 0.94
CA TYR A 357 -21.65 -7.48 1.09
C TYR A 357 -22.17 -8.54 0.12
N ALA A 358 -23.50 -8.65 -0.02
CA ALA A 358 -24.13 -9.66 -0.88
C ALA A 358 -23.82 -9.40 -2.36
N ILE A 359 -23.78 -8.13 -2.79
CA ILE A 359 -23.39 -7.74 -4.16
C ILE A 359 -21.94 -8.13 -4.44
N VAL A 360 -21.01 -7.84 -3.54
CA VAL A 360 -19.60 -8.25 -3.69
C VAL A 360 -19.46 -9.76 -3.71
N SER A 361 -20.20 -10.49 -2.85
CA SER A 361 -20.20 -11.97 -2.83
C SER A 361 -20.72 -12.57 -4.15
N ALA A 362 -21.77 -11.97 -4.72
CA ALA A 362 -22.30 -12.39 -6.02
C ALA A 362 -21.32 -12.10 -7.17
N LEU A 363 -20.64 -10.94 -7.14
CA LEU A 363 -19.59 -10.60 -8.10
C LEU A 363 -18.44 -11.61 -8.06
N ILE A 364 -17.98 -11.98 -6.85
CA ILE A 364 -16.92 -12.99 -6.67
C ILE A 364 -17.36 -14.34 -7.25
N ALA A 365 -18.60 -14.76 -7.03
CA ALA A 365 -19.15 -16.00 -7.60
C ALA A 365 -19.17 -15.98 -9.14
N GLU A 366 -19.25 -14.80 -9.75
CA GLU A 366 -19.19 -14.59 -11.20
C GLU A 366 -17.77 -14.22 -11.70
N GLY A 367 -16.75 -14.43 -10.87
CA GLY A 367 -15.36 -14.24 -11.26
C GLY A 367 -14.86 -12.79 -11.24
N VAL A 368 -15.61 -11.83 -10.68
CA VAL A 368 -15.13 -10.46 -10.46
C VAL A 368 -14.74 -10.29 -8.99
N ILE A 369 -13.46 -10.22 -8.71
CA ILE A 369 -12.95 -10.16 -7.34
C ILE A 369 -12.67 -8.71 -6.96
N GLY A 370 -13.53 -8.14 -6.16
CA GLY A 370 -13.33 -6.95 -5.33
C GLY A 370 -13.52 -7.32 -3.87
N ASP A 371 -13.55 -6.35 -2.96
CA ASP A 371 -13.79 -6.63 -1.55
C ASP A 371 -14.87 -5.73 -0.92
N PHE A 372 -15.30 -6.13 0.27
CA PHE A 372 -16.29 -5.40 1.06
C PHE A 372 -15.65 -4.81 2.31
N ARG A 373 -15.93 -3.54 2.59
CA ARG A 373 -15.57 -2.87 3.84
C ARG A 373 -16.82 -2.42 4.59
N ALA A 374 -16.98 -2.99 5.78
CA ALA A 374 -18.11 -2.67 6.63
C ALA A 374 -18.17 -1.15 6.94
N PRO A 375 -19.40 -0.60 7.09
CA PRO A 375 -20.67 -1.31 7.07
C PRO A 375 -21.23 -1.56 5.67
N ASP A 376 -20.86 -0.81 4.62
CA ASP A 376 -21.61 -0.62 3.39
C ASP A 376 -20.78 -0.46 2.10
N ILE A 377 -19.45 -0.56 2.16
CA ILE A 377 -18.54 -0.22 1.05
C ILE A 377 -18.22 -1.43 0.18
N LEU A 378 -18.52 -1.31 -1.13
CA LEU A 378 -17.97 -2.13 -2.20
C LEU A 378 -16.68 -1.46 -2.68
N ARG A 379 -15.55 -2.15 -2.60
CA ARG A 379 -14.24 -1.58 -2.90
C ARG A 379 -13.55 -2.34 -4.03
N PHE A 380 -12.99 -1.58 -4.99
CA PHE A 380 -12.31 -2.11 -6.17
C PHE A 380 -10.96 -1.44 -6.33
N GLY A 381 -9.89 -2.24 -6.37
CA GLY A 381 -8.51 -1.79 -6.54
C GLY A 381 -8.02 -2.09 -7.96
N PHE A 382 -7.46 -1.08 -8.61
CA PHE A 382 -7.02 -1.18 -9.99
C PHE A 382 -5.49 -1.22 -10.05
N THR A 383 -4.94 -2.31 -10.58
CA THR A 383 -3.50 -2.41 -10.82
C THR A 383 -3.23 -2.25 -12.32
N PRO A 384 -2.69 -1.09 -12.76
CA PRO A 384 -2.56 -0.78 -14.18
C PRO A 384 -1.68 -1.76 -14.95
N LEU A 385 -0.81 -2.50 -14.27
CA LEU A 385 0.09 -3.47 -14.91
C LEU A 385 -0.63 -4.72 -15.44
N TYR A 386 -1.82 -5.05 -14.90
CA TYR A 386 -2.53 -6.26 -15.35
C TYR A 386 -4.04 -6.07 -15.56
N VAL A 387 -4.65 -4.98 -15.10
CA VAL A 387 -6.06 -4.67 -15.37
C VAL A 387 -6.16 -3.93 -16.70
N SER A 388 -7.04 -4.39 -17.59
CA SER A 388 -7.36 -3.77 -18.87
C SER A 388 -8.66 -2.99 -18.82
N PHE A 389 -8.93 -2.15 -19.81
CA PHE A 389 -10.22 -1.46 -19.96
C PHE A 389 -11.35 -2.44 -20.29
N ALA A 390 -11.06 -3.50 -21.05
CA ALA A 390 -11.99 -4.59 -21.28
C ALA A 390 -12.35 -5.35 -19.98
N ASP A 391 -11.38 -5.57 -19.07
CA ASP A 391 -11.66 -6.14 -17.74
C ASP A 391 -12.63 -5.25 -16.96
N VAL A 392 -12.40 -3.92 -16.96
CA VAL A 392 -13.27 -2.94 -16.29
C VAL A 392 -14.68 -2.97 -16.86
N TRP A 393 -14.80 -2.97 -18.19
CA TRP A 393 -16.11 -3.03 -18.85
C TRP A 393 -16.86 -4.31 -18.49
N ASN A 394 -16.20 -5.46 -18.59
CA ASN A 394 -16.79 -6.77 -18.27
C ASN A 394 -17.18 -6.87 -16.78
N ALA A 395 -16.37 -6.30 -15.87
CA ALA A 395 -16.70 -6.26 -14.44
C ALA A 395 -17.98 -5.48 -14.17
N VAL A 396 -18.17 -4.33 -14.83
CA VAL A 396 -19.40 -3.55 -14.67
C VAL A 396 -20.57 -4.17 -15.39
N ASP A 397 -20.35 -4.88 -16.51
CA ASP A 397 -21.40 -5.65 -17.20
C ASP A 397 -21.99 -6.73 -16.29
N ARG A 398 -21.12 -7.51 -15.62
CA ARG A 398 -21.55 -8.52 -14.63
C ARG A 398 -22.23 -7.87 -13.43
N LEU A 399 -21.70 -6.74 -12.92
CA LEU A 399 -22.33 -5.98 -11.83
C LEU A 399 -23.75 -5.54 -12.20
N ALA A 400 -23.92 -4.94 -13.38
CA ALA A 400 -25.22 -4.49 -13.85
C ALA A 400 -26.22 -5.66 -13.97
N GLY A 401 -25.80 -6.81 -14.53
CA GLY A 401 -26.62 -8.02 -14.60
C GLY A 401 -27.01 -8.54 -13.22
N ILE A 402 -26.08 -8.58 -12.26
CA ILE A 402 -26.35 -9.00 -10.87
C ILE A 402 -27.40 -8.08 -10.21
N LEU A 403 -27.31 -6.77 -10.45
CA LEU A 403 -28.22 -5.79 -9.88
C LEU A 403 -29.62 -5.84 -10.51
N VAL A 404 -29.70 -5.91 -11.84
CA VAL A 404 -30.97 -5.98 -12.59
C VAL A 404 -31.74 -7.24 -12.22
N ASP A 405 -31.08 -8.39 -12.24
CA ASP A 405 -31.70 -9.69 -11.94
C ASP A 405 -31.82 -9.96 -10.44
N ARG A 406 -31.33 -9.07 -9.58
CA ARG A 406 -31.25 -9.23 -8.12
C ARG A 406 -30.58 -10.55 -7.69
N ARG A 407 -29.60 -11.03 -8.46
CA ARG A 407 -28.91 -12.30 -8.15
C ARG A 407 -28.17 -12.27 -6.81
N TRP A 408 -27.81 -11.08 -6.34
CA TRP A 408 -27.22 -10.86 -5.02
C TRP A 408 -28.17 -11.20 -3.86
N ASP A 409 -29.49 -11.25 -4.08
CA ASP A 409 -30.51 -11.51 -3.04
C ASP A 409 -30.65 -13.02 -2.68
N ASN A 410 -29.77 -13.85 -3.25
CA ASN A 410 -29.68 -15.25 -2.85
C ASN A 410 -29.15 -15.37 -1.41
N PRO A 411 -29.81 -16.15 -0.50
CA PRO A 411 -29.39 -16.33 0.89
C PRO A 411 -27.92 -16.72 1.09
N GLU A 412 -27.30 -17.43 0.16
CA GLU A 412 -25.90 -17.82 0.24
C GLU A 412 -24.95 -16.63 0.26
N PHE A 413 -25.27 -15.51 -0.41
CA PHE A 413 -24.43 -14.32 -0.48
C PHE A 413 -24.52 -13.42 0.77
N HIS A 414 -25.51 -13.66 1.65
CA HIS A 414 -25.66 -12.90 2.89
C HIS A 414 -24.84 -13.48 4.05
N THR A 415 -24.30 -14.69 3.91
CA THR A 415 -23.49 -15.34 4.94
C THR A 415 -22.07 -14.75 4.95
N ARG A 416 -21.75 -13.93 5.94
CA ARG A 416 -20.43 -13.29 6.05
C ARG A 416 -19.31 -14.28 6.33
N LYS A 417 -18.28 -14.25 5.50
CA LYS A 417 -17.01 -14.95 5.71
C LYS A 417 -16.03 -14.03 6.45
N LYS A 418 -14.91 -14.57 6.90
CA LYS A 418 -13.84 -13.76 7.57
C LYS A 418 -13.17 -12.78 6.60
N VAL A 419 -13.10 -13.14 5.33
CA VAL A 419 -12.56 -12.33 4.22
C VAL A 419 -13.55 -12.49 3.07
N THR A 420 -13.77 -11.43 2.31
CA THR A 420 -14.65 -11.47 1.11
C THR A 420 -14.05 -12.30 0.01
#